data_00601f812fa57ee236badf1492ce4762
#
_entry.id   00601f812fa57ee236badf1492ce4762
#
_cell.length_a   1.000
_cell.length_b   1.000
_cell.length_c   1.000
_cell.angle_alpha   90.00
_cell.angle_beta   90.00
_cell.angle_gamma   90.00
#
_symmetry.space_group_name_H-M   'P 1'
#
loop_
_entity.id
_entity.type
_entity.pdbx_description
1 polymer ?
#
loop_
_entity_poly.entity_id
_entity_poly.type
_entity_poly.pdbx_seq_one_letter_code
_entity_poly.pdbx_strand_id
1 'polypeptide(L)'
;VSFLMEVPTGSVADLWGRKASRIAGRFVNIISLALMFFSDGFILQLIGFGISALGYNLESGAGDALVYDSLLCEGKQDSYMKVLGYQELITQATSVAAFLIGGYLAVHSYALAFGLSMAVSLCAALLSFGFTEPPIEQKKTEVESLTLGASILNSLKIQMVDSVKVVGKQPRITFFILFSELLFAFMICLFFYLQNFWTEQGFSEGQIGVVFAIHSLISGLTSMKAVSIERKLGQKGVLLVMPLLMVFCLWGVAVSHYPIVFYVLTGCIEGILIVTISDYLNRLIPSAHRATILSFQSMAYSLFMILLFPAVGLIGDKFSLHHAFFAMALLGSVLCVPYLVITLSKGKKDIA
;
A
#
# COMPACT_ATOMS: atom_id res chain seq x y z
N VAL A 1 5.60 13.48 0.53
CA VAL A 1 6.74 13.06 1.36
C VAL A 1 7.15 11.65 0.96
N SER A 2 6.25 10.66 0.99
CA SER A 2 6.58 9.25 0.69
C SER A 2 7.34 9.10 -0.64
N PHE A 3 6.82 9.66 -1.72
CA PHE A 3 7.46 9.64 -3.05
C PHE A 3 8.91 10.16 -3.05
N LEU A 4 9.19 11.25 -2.34
CA LEU A 4 10.53 11.86 -2.29
C LEU A 4 11.48 11.12 -1.35
N MET A 5 10.95 10.43 -0.34
CA MET A 5 11.73 9.79 0.72
C MET A 5 11.98 8.31 0.48
N GLU A 6 11.35 7.70 -0.54
CA GLU A 6 11.52 6.29 -0.88
C GLU A 6 13.00 5.90 -1.06
N VAL A 7 13.73 6.70 -1.84
CA VAL A 7 15.15 6.48 -2.11
C VAL A 7 16.06 6.76 -0.91
N PRO A 8 15.92 7.92 -0.23
CA PRO A 8 16.72 8.21 0.97
C PRO A 8 16.53 7.15 2.07
N THR A 9 15.31 6.71 2.31
CA THR A 9 15.02 5.71 3.35
C THR A 9 15.52 4.32 2.97
N GLY A 10 15.46 3.93 1.69
CA GLY A 10 16.12 2.74 1.18
C GLY A 10 17.64 2.76 1.42
N SER A 11 18.27 3.89 1.12
CA SER A 11 19.71 4.07 1.38
C SER A 11 20.05 4.01 2.88
N VAL A 12 19.18 4.49 3.75
CA VAL A 12 19.36 4.36 5.21
C VAL A 12 19.32 2.89 5.63
N ALA A 13 18.39 2.11 5.09
CA ALA A 13 18.31 0.68 5.35
C ALA A 13 19.57 -0.09 4.88
N ASP A 14 20.13 0.32 3.73
CA ASP A 14 21.35 -0.28 3.20
C ASP A 14 22.62 0.10 4.00
N LEU A 15 22.66 1.32 4.58
CA LEU A 15 23.83 1.81 5.34
C LEU A 15 23.81 1.40 6.81
N TRP A 16 22.66 1.50 7.47
CA TRP A 16 22.51 1.24 8.92
C TRP A 16 22.06 -0.18 9.24
N GLY A 17 21.63 -0.91 8.23
CA GLY A 17 21.02 -2.21 8.35
C GLY A 17 19.48 -2.14 8.42
N ARG A 18 18.85 -3.22 8.01
CA ARG A 18 17.40 -3.32 7.90
C ARG A 18 16.71 -3.29 9.26
N LYS A 19 17.30 -3.95 10.26
CA LYS A 19 16.83 -3.90 11.65
C LYS A 19 16.84 -2.47 12.19
N ALA A 20 17.93 -1.73 12.01
CA ALA A 20 18.06 -0.35 12.49
C ALA A 20 17.07 0.59 11.80
N SER A 21 16.90 0.48 10.48
CA SER A 21 15.91 1.25 9.71
C SER A 21 14.49 1.00 10.23
N ARG A 22 14.12 -0.26 10.47
CA ARG A 22 12.82 -0.64 10.98
C ARG A 22 12.54 -0.09 12.39
N ILE A 23 13.51 -0.16 13.28
CA ILE A 23 13.40 0.43 14.62
C ILE A 23 13.24 1.95 14.52
N ALA A 24 14.06 2.63 13.71
CA ALA A 24 13.96 4.06 13.49
C ALA A 24 12.57 4.45 12.95
N GLY A 25 12.03 3.71 11.99
CA GLY A 25 10.69 3.92 11.43
C GLY A 25 9.59 3.88 12.50
N ARG A 26 9.66 2.94 13.44
CA ARG A 26 8.71 2.84 14.57
C ARG A 26 8.79 4.05 15.50
N PHE A 27 9.98 4.52 15.85
CA PHE A 27 10.15 5.72 16.66
C PHE A 27 9.65 6.98 15.94
N VAL A 28 9.94 7.12 14.66
CA VAL A 28 9.44 8.22 13.83
C VAL A 28 7.90 8.19 13.79
N ASN A 29 7.28 7.02 13.70
CA ASN A 29 5.82 6.89 13.75
C ASN A 29 5.24 7.30 15.12
N ILE A 30 5.88 6.94 16.24
CA ILE A 30 5.45 7.38 17.59
C ILE A 30 5.52 8.91 17.70
N ILE A 31 6.59 9.54 17.18
CA ILE A 31 6.73 11.00 17.16
C ILE A 31 5.60 11.63 16.32
N SER A 32 5.30 11.05 15.18
CA SER A 32 4.18 11.47 14.32
C SER A 32 2.85 11.43 15.06
N LEU A 33 2.52 10.30 15.70
CA LEU A 33 1.28 10.13 16.47
C LEU A 33 1.18 11.14 17.62
N ALA A 34 2.28 11.37 18.35
CA ALA A 34 2.32 12.35 19.42
C ALA A 34 2.11 13.77 18.87
N LEU A 35 2.77 14.13 17.76
CA LEU A 35 2.58 15.44 17.14
C LEU A 35 1.14 15.64 16.67
N MET A 36 0.53 14.64 16.06
CA MET A 36 -0.87 14.69 15.62
C MET A 36 -1.83 14.80 16.79
N PHE A 37 -1.55 14.11 17.91
CA PHE A 37 -2.37 14.16 19.11
C PHE A 37 -2.37 15.54 19.77
N PHE A 38 -1.20 16.21 19.86
CA PHE A 38 -1.08 17.55 20.44
C PHE A 38 -1.35 18.70 19.46
N SER A 39 -1.82 18.40 18.28
CA SER A 39 -1.99 19.35 17.20
C SER A 39 -3.42 19.94 17.21
N ASP A 40 -3.53 21.26 17.37
CA ASP A 40 -4.79 22.00 17.28
C ASP A 40 -5.05 22.62 15.89
N GLY A 41 -4.17 22.37 14.90
CA GLY A 41 -4.28 23.02 13.60
C GLY A 41 -3.81 22.23 12.40
N PHE A 42 -4.32 22.60 11.22
CA PHE A 42 -4.05 21.91 9.94
C PHE A 42 -2.56 21.75 9.63
N ILE A 43 -1.72 22.77 9.89
CA ILE A 43 -0.28 22.72 9.55
C ILE A 43 0.44 21.66 10.37
N LEU A 44 0.18 21.57 11.67
CA LEU A 44 0.79 20.55 12.52
C LEU A 44 0.30 19.14 12.15
N GLN A 45 -0.98 19.00 11.84
CA GLN A 45 -1.51 17.73 11.30
C GLN A 45 -0.80 17.34 10.00
N LEU A 46 -0.62 18.27 9.06
CA LEU A 46 0.08 18.06 7.80
C LEU A 46 1.54 17.62 8.03
N ILE A 47 2.23 18.27 8.98
CA ILE A 47 3.60 17.88 9.36
C ILE A 47 3.60 16.48 9.99
N GLY A 48 2.65 16.17 10.87
CA GLY A 48 2.47 14.86 11.46
C GLY A 48 2.31 13.77 10.40
N PHE A 49 1.42 13.95 9.43
CA PHE A 49 1.27 13.04 8.30
C PHE A 49 2.56 12.90 7.46
N GLY A 50 3.29 14.00 7.27
CA GLY A 50 4.59 13.97 6.58
C GLY A 50 5.62 13.11 7.32
N ILE A 51 5.69 13.23 8.65
CA ILE A 51 6.57 12.42 9.51
C ILE A 51 6.12 10.96 9.53
N SER A 52 4.80 10.68 9.56
CA SER A 52 4.25 9.33 9.47
C SER A 52 4.67 8.64 8.16
N ALA A 53 4.59 9.35 7.03
CA ALA A 53 5.02 8.83 5.74
C ALA A 53 6.51 8.48 5.73
N LEU A 54 7.36 9.28 6.39
CA LEU A 54 8.78 8.99 6.55
C LEU A 54 9.01 7.71 7.39
N GLY A 55 8.29 7.56 8.50
CA GLY A 55 8.34 6.37 9.34
C GLY A 55 7.93 5.11 8.58
N TYR A 56 6.84 5.21 7.81
CA TYR A 56 6.37 4.12 6.96
C TYR A 56 7.42 3.69 5.92
N ASN A 57 8.05 4.64 5.22
CA ASN A 57 9.05 4.32 4.22
C ASN A 57 10.31 3.66 4.82
N LEU A 58 10.74 4.10 6.03
CA LEU A 58 11.84 3.47 6.74
C LEU A 58 11.56 2.01 7.12
N GLU A 59 10.29 1.67 7.32
CA GLU A 59 9.86 0.34 7.78
C GLU A 59 9.55 -0.60 6.62
N SER A 60 8.80 -0.15 5.60
CA SER A 60 8.21 -1.01 4.57
C SER A 60 9.28 -1.76 3.77
N GLY A 61 10.21 -1.06 3.15
CA GLY A 61 11.27 -1.67 2.34
C GLY A 61 12.24 -2.54 3.16
N ALA A 62 12.58 -2.10 4.38
CA ALA A 62 13.45 -2.84 5.29
C ALA A 62 12.77 -4.12 5.82
N GLY A 63 11.46 -4.10 6.04
CA GLY A 63 10.71 -5.24 6.56
C GLY A 63 10.68 -6.42 5.60
N ASP A 64 10.26 -6.19 4.37
CA ASP A 64 10.14 -7.23 3.35
C ASP A 64 11.50 -7.82 2.98
N ALA A 65 12.50 -6.96 2.87
CA ALA A 65 13.86 -7.38 2.61
C ALA A 65 14.44 -8.22 3.76
N LEU A 66 14.17 -7.86 5.03
CA LEU A 66 14.60 -8.63 6.20
C LEU A 66 14.06 -10.05 6.18
N VAL A 67 12.77 -10.22 5.88
CA VAL A 67 12.11 -11.53 5.79
C VAL A 67 12.73 -12.37 4.67
N TYR A 68 12.86 -11.79 3.47
CA TYR A 68 13.42 -12.50 2.32
C TYR A 68 14.85 -12.98 2.58
N ASP A 69 15.70 -12.10 3.10
CA ASP A 69 17.11 -12.41 3.32
C ASP A 69 17.33 -13.39 4.46
N SER A 70 16.48 -13.33 5.50
CA SER A 70 16.51 -14.33 6.57
C SER A 70 16.21 -15.73 6.03
N LEU A 71 15.20 -15.85 5.13
CA LEU A 71 14.87 -17.11 4.49
C LEU A 71 15.96 -17.57 3.51
N LEU A 72 16.60 -16.62 2.81
CA LEU A 72 17.71 -16.91 1.90
C LEU A 72 18.91 -17.48 2.67
N CYS A 73 19.27 -16.89 3.83
CA CYS A 73 20.34 -17.40 4.69
C CYS A 73 20.08 -18.82 5.22
N GLU A 74 18.79 -19.16 5.43
CA GLU A 74 18.40 -20.51 5.86
C GLU A 74 18.21 -21.50 4.69
N GLY A 75 18.38 -21.07 3.43
CA GLY A 75 18.11 -21.89 2.24
C GLY A 75 16.63 -22.23 2.05
N LYS A 76 15.72 -21.44 2.62
CA LYS A 76 14.26 -21.64 2.60
C LYS A 76 13.50 -20.62 1.73
N GLN A 77 14.14 -20.06 0.72
CA GLN A 77 13.54 -19.04 -0.17
C GLN A 77 12.25 -19.49 -0.83
N ASP A 78 12.11 -20.81 -1.11
CA ASP A 78 10.86 -21.36 -1.68
C ASP A 78 9.65 -21.23 -0.74
N SER A 79 9.90 -21.01 0.56
CA SER A 79 8.85 -20.78 1.55
C SER A 79 8.41 -19.33 1.66
N TYR A 80 9.04 -18.39 0.94
CA TYR A 80 8.77 -16.95 1.04
C TYR A 80 7.31 -16.61 0.81
N MET A 81 6.70 -17.14 -0.26
CA MET A 81 5.27 -16.91 -0.55
C MET A 81 4.34 -17.42 0.55
N LYS A 82 4.70 -18.53 1.20
CA LYS A 82 3.93 -19.07 2.33
C LYS A 82 4.04 -18.18 3.55
N VAL A 83 5.22 -17.64 3.82
CA VAL A 83 5.47 -16.70 4.93
C VAL A 83 4.72 -15.38 4.68
N LEU A 84 4.75 -14.84 3.46
CA LEU A 84 3.95 -13.66 3.10
C LEU A 84 2.44 -13.91 3.26
N GLY A 85 1.95 -15.08 2.89
CA GLY A 85 0.55 -15.44 3.09
C GLY A 85 0.12 -15.44 4.57
N TYR A 86 0.97 -15.94 5.47
CA TYR A 86 0.72 -15.85 6.91
C TYR A 86 0.84 -14.42 7.43
N GLN A 87 1.82 -13.65 6.95
CA GLN A 87 1.96 -12.24 7.29
C GLN A 87 0.69 -11.47 6.92
N GLU A 88 0.18 -11.66 5.71
CA GLU A 88 -1.06 -11.03 5.25
C GLU A 88 -2.27 -11.43 6.09
N LEU A 89 -2.43 -12.71 6.40
CA LEU A 89 -3.51 -13.18 7.28
C LEU A 89 -3.45 -12.50 8.66
N ILE A 90 -2.27 -12.40 9.26
CA ILE A 90 -2.08 -11.73 10.55
C ILE A 90 -2.39 -10.23 10.42
N THR A 91 -1.93 -9.60 9.34
CA THR A 91 -2.20 -8.18 9.06
C THR A 91 -3.69 -7.91 8.97
N GLN A 92 -4.44 -8.72 8.22
CA GLN A 92 -5.88 -8.53 8.09
C GLN A 92 -6.63 -8.87 9.41
N ALA A 93 -6.21 -9.89 10.14
CA ALA A 93 -6.80 -10.21 11.45
C ALA A 93 -6.56 -9.08 12.47
N THR A 94 -5.36 -8.50 12.50
CA THR A 94 -5.06 -7.35 13.36
C THR A 94 -5.78 -6.08 12.90
N SER A 95 -5.98 -5.88 11.60
CA SER A 95 -6.78 -4.77 11.04
C SER A 95 -8.24 -4.86 11.50
N VAL A 96 -8.84 -6.04 11.48
CA VAL A 96 -10.20 -6.25 12.01
C VAL A 96 -10.27 -5.81 13.47
N ALA A 97 -9.33 -6.26 14.31
CA ALA A 97 -9.28 -5.86 15.72
C ALA A 97 -9.05 -4.34 15.88
N ALA A 98 -8.14 -3.77 15.09
CA ALA A 98 -7.82 -2.35 15.13
C ALA A 98 -9.01 -1.47 14.74
N PHE A 99 -9.77 -1.82 13.71
CA PHE A 99 -10.95 -1.05 13.29
C PHE A 99 -12.08 -1.14 14.32
N LEU A 100 -12.33 -2.31 14.92
CA LEU A 100 -13.35 -2.46 15.95
C LEU A 100 -12.98 -1.73 17.23
N ILE A 101 -11.76 -1.91 17.73
CA ILE A 101 -11.28 -1.27 18.95
C ILE A 101 -11.12 0.24 18.73
N GLY A 102 -10.51 0.64 17.61
CA GLY A 102 -10.29 2.05 17.27
C GLY A 102 -11.60 2.80 17.09
N GLY A 103 -12.56 2.23 16.35
CA GLY A 103 -13.89 2.82 16.19
C GLY A 103 -14.65 2.94 17.52
N TYR A 104 -14.58 1.93 18.39
CA TYR A 104 -15.18 1.99 19.72
C TYR A 104 -14.51 3.06 20.59
N LEU A 105 -13.19 3.12 20.60
CA LEU A 105 -12.47 4.11 21.40
C LEU A 105 -12.68 5.53 20.90
N ALA A 106 -12.75 5.74 19.58
CA ALA A 106 -12.96 7.07 19.00
C ALA A 106 -14.29 7.71 19.44
N VAL A 107 -15.36 6.91 19.55
CA VAL A 107 -16.66 7.37 20.06
C VAL A 107 -16.56 7.84 21.52
N HIS A 108 -15.68 7.24 22.32
CA HIS A 108 -15.56 7.56 23.74
C HIS A 108 -14.46 8.60 24.01
N SER A 109 -13.31 8.47 23.39
CA SER A 109 -12.17 9.36 23.57
C SER A 109 -11.10 9.15 22.52
N TYR A 110 -10.86 10.13 21.69
CA TYR A 110 -9.72 10.16 20.77
C TYR A 110 -8.37 10.03 21.49
N ALA A 111 -8.25 10.58 22.70
CA ALA A 111 -7.04 10.46 23.51
C ALA A 111 -6.70 9.01 23.85
N LEU A 112 -7.70 8.17 24.15
CA LEU A 112 -7.49 6.74 24.37
C LEU A 112 -7.07 6.02 23.09
N ALA A 113 -7.66 6.37 21.94
CA ALA A 113 -7.30 5.78 20.65
C ALA A 113 -5.84 6.10 20.27
N PHE A 114 -5.43 7.36 20.40
CA PHE A 114 -4.03 7.78 20.17
C PHE A 114 -3.07 7.15 21.17
N GLY A 115 -3.42 7.14 22.46
CA GLY A 115 -2.62 6.53 23.51
C GLY A 115 -2.38 5.04 23.29
N LEU A 116 -3.42 4.29 22.90
CA LEU A 116 -3.31 2.88 22.56
C LEU A 116 -2.43 2.68 21.31
N SER A 117 -2.59 3.50 20.28
CA SER A 117 -1.78 3.44 19.06
C SER A 117 -0.30 3.68 19.35
N MET A 118 0.02 4.67 20.19
CA MET A 118 1.40 4.92 20.64
C MET A 118 1.95 3.76 21.48
N ALA A 119 1.15 3.19 22.39
CA ALA A 119 1.56 2.04 23.19
C ALA A 119 1.86 0.80 22.34
N VAL A 120 0.99 0.48 21.36
CA VAL A 120 1.21 -0.62 20.40
C VAL A 120 2.45 -0.37 19.55
N SER A 121 2.66 0.86 19.06
CA SER A 121 3.85 1.23 18.29
C SER A 121 5.13 1.10 19.13
N LEU A 122 5.08 1.48 20.41
CA LEU A 122 6.19 1.30 21.34
C LEU A 122 6.50 -0.18 21.59
N CYS A 123 5.48 -0.99 21.84
CA CYS A 123 5.64 -2.45 21.96
C CYS A 123 6.27 -3.05 20.69
N ALA A 124 5.82 -2.64 19.51
CA ALA A 124 6.38 -3.08 18.24
C ALA A 124 7.85 -2.64 18.07
N ALA A 125 8.20 -1.41 18.50
CA ALA A 125 9.59 -0.94 18.52
C ALA A 125 10.47 -1.79 19.44
N LEU A 126 9.99 -2.08 20.66
CA LEU A 126 10.71 -2.91 21.63
C LEU A 126 10.92 -4.34 21.12
N LEU A 127 9.89 -4.95 20.53
CA LEU A 127 9.99 -6.28 19.90
C LEU A 127 10.97 -6.29 18.73
N SER A 128 11.10 -5.18 18.00
CA SER A 128 12.04 -5.05 16.88
C SER A 128 13.51 -5.13 17.29
N PHE A 129 13.85 -4.87 18.56
CA PHE A 129 15.21 -5.10 19.08
C PHE A 129 15.59 -6.60 19.12
N GLY A 130 14.60 -7.49 19.17
CA GLY A 130 14.82 -8.95 19.11
C GLY A 130 15.16 -9.50 17.73
N PHE A 131 15.01 -8.71 16.64
CA PHE A 131 15.39 -9.17 15.31
C PHE A 131 16.91 -9.34 15.20
N THR A 132 17.33 -10.30 14.40
CA THR A 132 18.74 -10.51 14.02
C THR A 132 18.93 -9.98 12.58
N GLU A 133 19.99 -9.20 12.36
CA GLU A 133 20.35 -8.78 11.00
C GLU A 133 20.92 -10.00 10.26
N PRO A 134 20.38 -10.38 9.08
CA PRO A 134 20.93 -11.51 8.34
C PRO A 134 22.33 -11.18 7.81
N PRO A 135 23.29 -12.13 7.85
CA PRO A 135 24.67 -11.93 7.45
C PRO A 135 24.85 -11.91 5.93
N ILE A 136 24.12 -11.05 5.25
CA ILE A 136 24.29 -10.82 3.81
C ILE A 136 25.24 -9.65 3.64
N GLU A 137 26.25 -9.82 2.80
CA GLU A 137 27.11 -8.71 2.35
C GLU A 137 26.21 -7.66 1.66
N GLN A 138 25.81 -6.68 2.45
CA GLN A 138 25.21 -5.47 1.90
C GLN A 138 26.28 -4.86 0.98
N LYS A 139 25.98 -4.69 -0.30
CA LYS A 139 26.84 -3.89 -1.18
C LYS A 139 26.96 -2.52 -0.50
N LYS A 140 28.04 -2.30 0.21
CA LYS A 140 28.47 -0.96 0.60
C LYS A 140 28.70 -0.24 -0.72
N THR A 141 27.67 0.40 -1.23
CA THR A 141 27.84 1.40 -2.28
C THR A 141 28.80 2.39 -1.66
N GLU A 142 29.98 2.54 -2.24
CA GLU A 142 30.95 3.55 -1.85
C GLU A 142 30.24 4.89 -1.96
N VAL A 143 29.62 5.30 -0.86
CA VAL A 143 29.09 6.65 -0.71
C VAL A 143 30.31 7.51 -0.41
N GLU A 144 31.03 7.88 -1.48
CA GLU A 144 31.93 9.01 -1.41
C GLU A 144 31.20 10.19 -0.78
N SER A 145 31.84 10.81 0.16
CA SER A 145 31.45 11.95 0.99
C SER A 145 30.82 13.09 0.17
N LEU A 146 29.52 12.95 -0.14
CA LEU A 146 28.76 13.98 -0.83
C LEU A 146 27.93 14.76 0.20
N THR A 147 27.98 16.07 0.12
CA THR A 147 27.13 17.00 0.85
C THR A 147 25.65 16.55 0.78
N LEU A 148 25.05 16.26 1.93
CA LEU A 148 23.82 15.50 2.11
C LEU A 148 22.64 15.94 1.20
N GLY A 149 22.47 17.23 0.93
CA GLY A 149 21.33 17.75 0.19
C GLY A 149 21.41 17.62 -1.34
N ALA A 150 22.53 17.94 -1.96
CA ALA A 150 22.70 17.86 -3.41
C ALA A 150 22.84 16.40 -3.89
N SER A 151 23.37 15.53 -3.04
CA SER A 151 23.48 14.10 -3.26
C SER A 151 22.13 13.40 -3.30
N ILE A 152 21.23 13.73 -2.36
CA ILE A 152 19.88 13.14 -2.31
C ILE A 152 19.09 13.46 -3.58
N LEU A 153 19.09 14.71 -4.04
CA LEU A 153 18.36 15.09 -5.27
C LEU A 153 18.94 14.42 -6.53
N ASN A 154 20.26 14.30 -6.63
CA ASN A 154 20.91 13.63 -7.76
C ASN A 154 20.65 12.12 -7.72
N SER A 155 20.73 11.49 -6.55
CA SER A 155 20.42 10.06 -6.38
C SER A 155 18.95 9.76 -6.71
N LEU A 156 18.03 10.62 -6.27
CA LEU A 156 16.61 10.54 -6.64
C LEU A 156 16.42 10.61 -8.15
N LYS A 157 17.03 11.60 -8.80
CA LYS A 157 16.93 11.77 -10.26
C LYS A 157 17.51 10.58 -11.02
N ILE A 158 18.67 10.07 -10.63
CA ILE A 158 19.33 8.93 -11.25
C ILE A 158 18.45 7.69 -11.06
N GLN A 159 17.99 7.41 -9.84
CA GLN A 159 17.18 6.24 -9.56
C GLN A 159 15.81 6.29 -10.25
N MET A 160 15.15 7.46 -10.28
CA MET A 160 13.92 7.65 -11.05
C MET A 160 14.13 7.35 -12.53
N VAL A 161 15.18 7.95 -13.12
CA VAL A 161 15.49 7.75 -14.54
C VAL A 161 15.87 6.31 -14.85
N ASP A 162 16.65 5.67 -14.00
CA ASP A 162 17.08 4.29 -14.20
C ASP A 162 15.94 3.31 -13.95
N SER A 163 15.08 3.54 -12.94
CA SER A 163 13.87 2.76 -12.72
C SER A 163 12.95 2.81 -13.94
N VAL A 164 12.67 4.00 -14.46
CA VAL A 164 11.84 4.18 -15.66
C VAL A 164 12.50 3.51 -16.89
N LYS A 165 13.80 3.60 -17.06
CA LYS A 165 14.53 2.95 -18.18
C LYS A 165 14.49 1.43 -18.07
N VAL A 166 14.71 0.87 -16.87
CA VAL A 166 14.73 -0.58 -16.65
C VAL A 166 13.32 -1.14 -16.85
N VAL A 167 12.32 -0.49 -16.23
CA VAL A 167 10.91 -0.92 -16.31
C VAL A 167 10.37 -0.70 -17.72
N GLY A 168 10.73 0.41 -18.39
CA GLY A 168 10.32 0.70 -19.77
C GLY A 168 10.81 -0.34 -20.81
N LYS A 169 11.90 -1.07 -20.51
CA LYS A 169 12.37 -2.19 -21.33
C LYS A 169 11.60 -3.50 -21.06
N GLN A 170 10.75 -3.54 -20.02
CA GLN A 170 10.01 -4.70 -19.58
C GLN A 170 8.50 -4.40 -19.53
N PRO A 171 7.83 -4.34 -20.69
CA PRO A 171 6.45 -3.84 -20.79
C PRO A 171 5.44 -4.67 -20.00
N ARG A 172 5.73 -5.93 -19.70
CA ARG A 172 4.89 -6.79 -18.86
C ARG A 172 4.92 -6.33 -17.41
N ILE A 173 6.11 -6.09 -16.85
CA ILE A 173 6.29 -5.64 -15.47
C ILE A 173 5.64 -4.27 -15.31
N THR A 174 5.90 -3.35 -16.24
CA THR A 174 5.24 -2.03 -16.25
C THR A 174 3.73 -2.15 -16.22
N PHE A 175 3.18 -3.04 -17.05
CA PHE A 175 1.75 -3.27 -17.13
C PHE A 175 1.18 -3.77 -15.80
N PHE A 176 1.79 -4.76 -15.16
CA PHE A 176 1.33 -5.28 -13.86
C PHE A 176 1.39 -4.22 -12.78
N ILE A 177 2.49 -3.47 -12.70
CA ILE A 177 2.67 -2.42 -11.71
C ILE A 177 1.60 -1.32 -11.89
N LEU A 178 1.52 -0.71 -13.08
CA LEU A 178 0.56 0.38 -13.31
C LEU A 178 -0.88 -0.06 -13.07
N PHE A 179 -1.18 -1.30 -13.39
CA PHE A 179 -2.50 -1.87 -13.14
C PHE A 179 -2.82 -2.02 -11.66
N SER A 180 -1.98 -2.72 -10.93
CA SER A 180 -2.23 -2.98 -9.52
C SER A 180 -2.28 -1.69 -8.73
N GLU A 181 -1.31 -0.79 -8.95
CA GLU A 181 -1.20 0.44 -8.19
C GLU A 181 -2.36 1.42 -8.47
N LEU A 182 -2.89 1.43 -9.69
CA LEU A 182 -4.09 2.18 -10.01
C LEU A 182 -5.32 1.65 -9.25
N LEU A 183 -5.50 0.32 -9.21
CA LEU A 183 -6.62 -0.28 -8.48
C LEU A 183 -6.49 -0.05 -6.97
N PHE A 184 -5.28 -0.18 -6.41
CA PHE A 184 -5.02 0.14 -5.01
C PHE A 184 -5.27 1.62 -4.71
N ALA A 185 -4.89 2.54 -5.60
CA ALA A 185 -5.17 3.96 -5.42
C ALA A 185 -6.68 4.26 -5.37
N PHE A 186 -7.51 3.61 -6.19
CA PHE A 186 -8.97 3.73 -6.07
C PHE A 186 -9.48 3.21 -4.73
N MET A 187 -8.99 2.04 -4.26
CA MET A 187 -9.42 1.47 -2.97
C MET A 187 -9.04 2.39 -1.80
N ILE A 188 -7.85 2.94 -1.80
CA ILE A 188 -7.40 3.89 -0.76
C ILE A 188 -8.19 5.20 -0.81
N CYS A 189 -8.50 5.73 -2.00
CA CYS A 189 -9.39 6.90 -2.11
C CYS A 189 -10.77 6.59 -1.51
N LEU A 190 -11.36 5.45 -1.81
CA LEU A 190 -12.63 5.04 -1.19
C LEU A 190 -12.50 4.93 0.33
N PHE A 191 -11.43 4.30 0.84
CA PHE A 191 -11.19 4.15 2.28
C PHE A 191 -11.21 5.49 3.02
N PHE A 192 -10.52 6.51 2.51
CA PHE A 192 -10.46 7.80 3.19
C PHE A 192 -11.73 8.65 3.00
N TYR A 193 -12.25 8.73 1.78
CA TYR A 193 -13.38 9.63 1.50
C TYR A 193 -14.74 9.06 1.95
N LEU A 194 -14.91 7.74 2.01
CA LEU A 194 -16.14 7.15 2.54
C LEU A 194 -16.29 7.35 4.05
N GLN A 195 -15.21 7.55 4.80
CA GLN A 195 -15.31 7.91 6.21
C GLN A 195 -16.06 9.22 6.38
N ASN A 196 -15.63 10.28 5.67
CA ASN A 196 -16.28 11.58 5.71
C ASN A 196 -17.72 11.48 5.19
N PHE A 197 -17.94 10.78 4.08
CA PHE A 197 -19.26 10.60 3.48
C PHE A 197 -20.26 9.94 4.44
N TRP A 198 -19.84 8.91 5.16
CA TRP A 198 -20.72 8.25 6.14
C TRP A 198 -20.91 9.06 7.41
N THR A 199 -19.88 9.80 7.86
CA THR A 199 -20.01 10.72 8.99
C THR A 199 -21.02 11.83 8.69
N GLU A 200 -21.02 12.39 7.46
CA GLU A 200 -22.04 13.35 7.01
C GLU A 200 -23.45 12.75 6.97
N GLN A 201 -23.58 11.43 6.78
CA GLN A 201 -24.85 10.71 6.84
C GLN A 201 -25.26 10.30 8.27
N GLY A 202 -24.49 10.67 9.30
CA GLY A 202 -24.78 10.40 10.69
C GLY A 202 -24.27 9.05 11.22
N PHE A 203 -23.39 8.37 10.50
CA PHE A 203 -22.73 7.18 11.01
C PHE A 203 -21.72 7.57 12.10
N SER A 204 -21.72 6.83 13.19
CA SER A 204 -20.68 6.95 14.21
C SER A 204 -19.37 6.29 13.76
N GLU A 205 -18.25 6.73 14.35
CA GLU A 205 -16.93 6.13 14.10
C GLU A 205 -16.93 4.63 14.37
N GLY A 206 -17.69 4.18 15.38
CA GLY A 206 -17.85 2.75 15.69
C GLY A 206 -18.52 1.98 14.56
N GLN A 207 -19.57 2.54 13.92
CA GLN A 207 -20.24 1.92 12.79
C GLN A 207 -19.32 1.87 11.56
N ILE A 208 -18.58 2.94 11.31
CA ILE A 208 -17.58 3.01 10.24
C ILE A 208 -16.47 1.96 10.50
N GLY A 209 -16.00 1.85 11.74
CA GLY A 209 -15.04 0.82 12.15
C GLY A 209 -15.52 -0.61 11.86
N VAL A 210 -16.80 -0.91 12.09
CA VAL A 210 -17.40 -2.21 11.74
C VAL A 210 -17.37 -2.46 10.23
N VAL A 211 -17.67 -1.46 9.41
CA VAL A 211 -17.62 -1.59 7.94
C VAL A 211 -16.21 -1.93 7.48
N PHE A 212 -15.19 -1.25 8.00
CA PHE A 212 -13.80 -1.53 7.69
C PHE A 212 -13.31 -2.88 8.20
N ALA A 213 -13.78 -3.29 9.38
CA ALA A 213 -13.50 -4.63 9.90
C ALA A 213 -14.06 -5.73 8.99
N ILE A 214 -15.29 -5.56 8.48
CA ILE A 214 -15.91 -6.51 7.53
C ILE A 214 -15.10 -6.53 6.21
N HIS A 215 -14.69 -5.37 5.70
CA HIS A 215 -13.85 -5.27 4.50
C HIS A 215 -12.54 -6.06 4.68
N SER A 216 -11.80 -5.82 5.77
CA SER A 216 -10.56 -6.53 6.09
C SER A 216 -10.77 -8.02 6.29
N LEU A 217 -11.86 -8.44 6.93
CA LEU A 217 -12.20 -9.85 7.08
C LEU A 217 -12.38 -10.52 5.71
N ILE A 218 -13.10 -9.87 4.79
CA ILE A 218 -13.32 -10.38 3.45
C ILE A 218 -12.00 -10.41 2.66
N SER A 219 -11.16 -9.38 2.77
CA SER A 219 -9.83 -9.35 2.16
C SER A 219 -8.96 -10.52 2.66
N GLY A 220 -8.89 -10.74 3.97
CA GLY A 220 -8.17 -11.87 4.55
C GLY A 220 -8.70 -13.24 4.11
N LEU A 221 -10.03 -13.43 4.09
CA LEU A 221 -10.64 -14.69 3.65
C LEU A 221 -10.42 -14.96 2.15
N THR A 222 -10.42 -13.93 1.33
CA THR A 222 -10.19 -14.07 -0.11
C THR A 222 -8.71 -14.25 -0.45
N SER A 223 -7.80 -13.63 0.29
CA SER A 223 -6.36 -13.84 0.14
C SER A 223 -5.95 -15.31 0.38
N MET A 224 -6.55 -15.96 1.38
CA MET A 224 -6.36 -17.40 1.61
C MET A 224 -6.80 -18.27 0.41
N LYS A 225 -7.78 -17.81 -0.35
CA LYS A 225 -8.32 -18.52 -1.53
C LYS A 225 -7.74 -18.02 -2.85
N ALA A 226 -6.88 -17.02 -2.83
CA ALA A 226 -6.36 -16.37 -4.04
C ALA A 226 -5.70 -17.36 -5.01
N VAL A 227 -4.86 -18.28 -4.51
CA VAL A 227 -4.24 -19.33 -5.32
C VAL A 227 -5.27 -20.25 -5.98
N SER A 228 -6.34 -20.59 -5.26
CA SER A 228 -7.39 -21.48 -5.79
C SER A 228 -8.25 -20.75 -6.83
N ILE A 229 -8.49 -19.46 -6.63
CA ILE A 229 -9.23 -18.60 -7.56
C ILE A 229 -8.38 -18.38 -8.81
N GLU A 230 -7.10 -18.06 -8.66
CA GLU A 230 -6.16 -17.88 -9.76
C GLU A 230 -6.05 -19.16 -10.60
N ARG A 231 -5.95 -20.33 -9.97
CA ARG A 231 -5.91 -21.63 -10.69
C ARG A 231 -7.16 -21.87 -11.53
N LYS A 232 -8.33 -21.39 -11.10
CA LYS A 232 -9.60 -21.53 -11.85
C LYS A 232 -9.75 -20.51 -12.97
N LEU A 233 -9.43 -19.25 -12.69
CA LEU A 233 -9.58 -18.15 -13.64
C LEU A 233 -8.40 -18.06 -14.61
N GLY A 234 -7.22 -18.51 -14.18
CA GLY A 234 -5.94 -18.24 -14.82
C GLY A 234 -5.53 -16.77 -14.70
N GLN A 235 -4.26 -16.49 -14.99
CA GLN A 235 -3.72 -15.13 -14.94
C GLN A 235 -4.55 -14.12 -15.77
N LYS A 236 -4.95 -14.51 -17.00
CA LYS A 236 -5.83 -13.68 -17.83
C LYS A 236 -7.18 -13.40 -17.18
N GLY A 237 -7.78 -14.42 -16.56
CA GLY A 237 -9.06 -14.26 -15.89
C GLY A 237 -8.99 -13.29 -14.72
N VAL A 238 -7.95 -13.36 -13.89
CA VAL A 238 -7.71 -12.41 -12.81
C VAL A 238 -7.59 -10.98 -13.36
N LEU A 239 -6.77 -10.80 -14.40
CA LEU A 239 -6.54 -9.50 -15.04
C LEU A 239 -7.78 -8.93 -15.74
N LEU A 240 -8.74 -9.75 -16.13
CA LEU A 240 -10.02 -9.28 -16.72
C LEU A 240 -11.08 -9.03 -15.64
N VAL A 241 -11.20 -9.95 -14.70
CA VAL A 241 -12.30 -9.89 -13.70
C VAL A 241 -12.06 -8.80 -12.66
N MET A 242 -10.84 -8.64 -12.16
CA MET A 242 -10.57 -7.68 -11.09
C MET A 242 -10.86 -6.22 -11.46
N PRO A 243 -10.43 -5.69 -12.63
CA PRO A 243 -10.76 -4.31 -12.99
C PRO A 243 -12.26 -4.13 -13.30
N LEU A 244 -12.92 -5.13 -13.90
CA LEU A 244 -14.36 -5.07 -14.12
C LEU A 244 -15.13 -5.05 -12.80
N LEU A 245 -14.71 -5.85 -11.84
CA LEU A 245 -15.29 -5.86 -10.50
C LEU A 245 -15.02 -4.52 -9.79
N MET A 246 -13.83 -3.93 -9.97
CA MET A 246 -13.52 -2.62 -9.40
C MET A 246 -14.41 -1.53 -9.99
N VAL A 247 -14.58 -1.48 -11.32
CA VAL A 247 -15.50 -0.53 -11.96
C VAL A 247 -16.94 -0.75 -11.48
N PHE A 248 -17.37 -1.99 -11.35
CA PHE A 248 -18.69 -2.31 -10.79
C PHE A 248 -18.83 -1.80 -9.35
N CYS A 249 -17.82 -1.97 -8.51
CA CYS A 249 -17.84 -1.44 -7.14
C CYS A 249 -17.84 0.08 -7.11
N LEU A 250 -17.05 0.76 -7.96
CA LEU A 250 -17.03 2.22 -8.05
C LEU A 250 -18.40 2.78 -8.45
N TRP A 251 -19.06 2.18 -9.45
CA TRP A 251 -20.43 2.58 -9.82
C TRP A 251 -21.43 2.26 -8.71
N GLY A 252 -21.26 1.12 -8.04
CA GLY A 252 -22.12 0.77 -6.91
C GLY A 252 -22.02 1.75 -5.75
N VAL A 253 -20.80 2.22 -5.43
CA VAL A 253 -20.59 3.28 -4.43
C VAL A 253 -21.20 4.60 -4.89
N ALA A 254 -21.06 4.93 -6.19
CA ALA A 254 -21.50 6.21 -6.73
C ALA A 254 -23.02 6.35 -6.89
N VAL A 255 -23.75 5.29 -7.22
CA VAL A 255 -25.17 5.40 -7.61
C VAL A 255 -26.13 4.56 -6.77
N SER A 256 -25.62 3.62 -5.95
CA SER A 256 -26.46 2.73 -5.15
C SER A 256 -26.92 3.39 -3.85
N HIS A 257 -28.09 2.99 -3.37
CA HIS A 257 -28.53 3.31 -2.01
C HIS A 257 -27.74 2.54 -0.91
N TYR A 258 -26.91 1.56 -1.30
CA TYR A 258 -26.13 0.71 -0.39
C TYR A 258 -24.62 0.74 -0.70
N PRO A 259 -23.95 1.90 -0.63
CA PRO A 259 -22.52 2.04 -0.97
C PRO A 259 -21.60 1.14 -0.12
N ILE A 260 -22.02 0.83 1.11
CA ILE A 260 -21.29 -0.06 2.03
C ILE A 260 -21.06 -1.44 1.41
N VAL A 261 -22.07 -2.02 0.76
CA VAL A 261 -21.96 -3.36 0.16
C VAL A 261 -20.89 -3.39 -0.93
N PHE A 262 -20.85 -2.36 -1.76
CA PHE A 262 -19.87 -2.24 -2.86
C PHE A 262 -18.48 -1.95 -2.34
N TYR A 263 -18.36 -1.13 -1.29
CA TYR A 263 -17.07 -0.93 -0.64
C TYR A 263 -16.54 -2.23 -0.02
N VAL A 264 -17.35 -2.95 0.73
CA VAL A 264 -16.98 -4.23 1.33
C VAL A 264 -16.58 -5.26 0.27
N LEU A 265 -17.21 -5.23 -0.91
CA LEU A 265 -16.87 -6.12 -2.02
C LEU A 265 -15.47 -5.82 -2.59
N THR A 266 -14.94 -4.58 -2.46
CA THR A 266 -13.54 -4.28 -2.86
C THR A 266 -12.52 -5.07 -2.05
N GLY A 267 -12.84 -5.53 -0.85
CA GLY A 267 -12.01 -6.45 -0.08
C GLY A 267 -11.69 -7.76 -0.81
N CYS A 268 -12.64 -8.27 -1.63
CA CYS A 268 -12.35 -9.43 -2.48
C CYS A 268 -11.26 -9.12 -3.53
N ILE A 269 -11.28 -7.91 -4.08
CA ILE A 269 -10.29 -7.47 -5.07
C ILE A 269 -8.93 -7.36 -4.40
N GLU A 270 -8.86 -6.69 -3.25
CA GLU A 270 -7.65 -6.49 -2.47
C GLU A 270 -6.99 -7.83 -2.11
N GLY A 271 -7.72 -8.73 -1.47
CA GLY A 271 -7.20 -10.02 -1.03
C GLY A 271 -6.69 -10.90 -2.17
N ILE A 272 -7.32 -10.84 -3.35
CA ILE A 272 -6.84 -11.58 -4.52
C ILE A 272 -5.62 -10.91 -5.13
N LEU A 273 -5.64 -9.58 -5.33
CA LEU A 273 -4.57 -8.85 -6.01
C LEU A 273 -3.27 -8.86 -5.20
N ILE A 274 -3.30 -8.66 -3.89
CA ILE A 274 -2.09 -8.69 -3.05
C ILE A 274 -1.30 -9.96 -3.29
N VAL A 275 -1.96 -11.12 -3.29
CA VAL A 275 -1.30 -12.41 -3.47
C VAL A 275 -0.89 -12.66 -4.91
N THR A 276 -1.79 -12.43 -5.87
CA THR A 276 -1.56 -12.80 -7.27
C THR A 276 -0.57 -11.87 -7.97
N ILE A 277 -0.66 -10.55 -7.75
CA ILE A 277 0.26 -9.58 -8.36
C ILE A 277 1.66 -9.73 -7.77
N SER A 278 1.78 -9.96 -6.47
CA SER A 278 3.08 -10.23 -5.85
C SER A 278 3.75 -11.47 -6.47
N ASP A 279 3.00 -12.56 -6.70
CA ASP A 279 3.52 -13.75 -7.36
C ASP A 279 3.93 -13.47 -8.82
N TYR A 280 3.06 -12.79 -9.60
CA TYR A 280 3.36 -12.46 -10.99
C TYR A 280 4.61 -11.58 -11.13
N LEU A 281 4.74 -10.56 -10.29
CA LEU A 281 5.91 -9.69 -10.28
C LEU A 281 7.16 -10.46 -9.86
N ASN A 282 7.12 -11.25 -8.79
CA ASN A 282 8.28 -11.99 -8.31
C ASN A 282 8.81 -13.00 -9.34
N ARG A 283 7.95 -13.63 -10.14
CA ARG A 283 8.35 -14.53 -11.22
C ARG A 283 8.99 -13.80 -12.41
N LEU A 284 8.58 -12.56 -12.66
CA LEU A 284 9.04 -11.78 -13.80
C LEU A 284 10.28 -10.92 -13.51
N ILE A 285 10.51 -10.56 -12.25
CA ILE A 285 11.57 -9.63 -11.85
C ILE A 285 12.90 -10.39 -11.70
N PRO A 286 13.92 -10.08 -12.55
CA PRO A 286 15.27 -10.56 -12.33
C PRO A 286 15.83 -10.04 -11.00
N SER A 287 16.52 -10.90 -10.25
CA SER A 287 17.07 -10.54 -8.92
C SER A 287 17.97 -9.30 -8.97
N ALA A 288 18.71 -9.09 -10.04
CA ALA A 288 19.60 -7.95 -10.24
C ALA A 288 18.86 -6.58 -10.29
N HIS A 289 17.57 -6.55 -10.62
CA HIS A 289 16.78 -5.32 -10.79
C HIS A 289 15.60 -5.23 -9.81
N ARG A 290 15.53 -6.13 -8.81
CA ARG A 290 14.38 -6.21 -7.91
C ARG A 290 14.15 -4.92 -7.14
N ALA A 291 15.18 -4.36 -6.51
CA ALA A 291 15.07 -3.09 -5.77
C ALA A 291 14.59 -1.94 -6.66
N THR A 292 15.15 -1.83 -7.86
CA THR A 292 14.78 -0.79 -8.83
C THR A 292 13.32 -0.89 -9.25
N ILE A 293 12.81 -2.11 -9.47
CA ILE A 293 11.44 -2.34 -9.92
C ILE A 293 10.44 -2.11 -8.77
N LEU A 294 10.76 -2.53 -7.56
CA LEU A 294 9.93 -2.26 -6.38
C LEU A 294 9.87 -0.76 -6.06
N SER A 295 10.99 -0.03 -6.18
CA SER A 295 10.98 1.45 -6.10
C SER A 295 10.07 2.08 -7.16
N PHE A 296 10.07 1.57 -8.39
CA PHE A 296 9.15 2.06 -9.42
C PHE A 296 7.69 1.79 -9.06
N GLN A 297 7.39 0.64 -8.44
CA GLN A 297 6.05 0.31 -7.95
C GLN A 297 5.57 1.32 -6.90
N SER A 298 6.36 1.59 -5.87
CA SER A 298 6.06 2.58 -4.84
C SER A 298 5.91 3.99 -5.43
N MET A 299 6.74 4.35 -6.41
CA MET A 299 6.63 5.61 -7.14
C MET A 299 5.35 5.71 -7.96
N ALA A 300 4.95 4.65 -8.65
CA ALA A 300 3.71 4.61 -9.45
C ALA A 300 2.48 4.79 -8.55
N TYR A 301 2.43 4.08 -7.42
CA TYR A 301 1.38 4.26 -6.41
C TYR A 301 1.31 5.70 -5.91
N SER A 302 2.46 6.25 -5.49
CA SER A 302 2.53 7.62 -4.97
C SER A 302 2.09 8.66 -6.02
N LEU A 303 2.43 8.44 -7.30
CA LEU A 303 2.00 9.30 -8.38
C LEU A 303 0.47 9.27 -8.57
N PHE A 304 -0.13 8.08 -8.57
CA PHE A 304 -1.59 7.96 -8.64
C PHE A 304 -2.26 8.65 -7.44
N MET A 305 -1.71 8.50 -6.23
CA MET A 305 -2.24 9.17 -5.05
C MET A 305 -2.11 10.70 -5.11
N ILE A 306 -0.99 11.24 -5.61
CA ILE A 306 -0.78 12.69 -5.79
C ILE A 306 -1.79 13.28 -6.77
N LEU A 307 -2.20 12.53 -7.78
CA LEU A 307 -3.17 12.99 -8.78
C LEU A 307 -4.62 12.74 -8.34
N LEU A 308 -4.92 11.52 -7.92
CA LEU A 308 -6.29 11.07 -7.67
C LEU A 308 -6.85 11.64 -6.36
N PHE A 309 -6.07 11.59 -5.28
CA PHE A 309 -6.54 11.98 -3.96
C PHE A 309 -6.96 13.45 -3.89
N PRO A 310 -6.14 14.44 -4.30
CA PRO A 310 -6.58 15.84 -4.33
C PRO A 310 -7.72 16.11 -5.33
N ALA A 311 -7.75 15.39 -6.47
CA ALA A 311 -8.82 15.56 -7.46
C ALA A 311 -10.18 15.14 -6.88
N VAL A 312 -10.23 14.02 -6.16
CA VAL A 312 -11.44 13.56 -5.47
C VAL A 312 -11.84 14.55 -4.38
N GLY A 313 -10.90 15.06 -3.58
CA GLY A 313 -11.17 16.09 -2.56
C GLY A 313 -11.71 17.37 -3.15
N LEU A 314 -11.10 17.90 -4.21
CA LEU A 314 -11.54 19.13 -4.87
C LEU A 314 -12.95 19.02 -5.47
N ILE A 315 -13.30 17.87 -6.03
CA ILE A 315 -14.67 17.61 -6.52
C ILE A 315 -15.63 17.50 -5.32
N GLY A 316 -15.23 16.82 -4.27
CA GLY A 316 -16.00 16.69 -3.03
C GLY A 316 -16.32 18.05 -2.40
N ASP A 317 -15.32 18.91 -2.26
CA ASP A 317 -15.46 20.26 -1.69
C ASP A 317 -16.32 21.19 -2.56
N LYS A 318 -16.15 21.15 -3.90
CA LYS A 318 -16.87 22.04 -4.82
C LYS A 318 -18.31 21.63 -5.09
N PHE A 319 -18.59 20.35 -5.10
CA PHE A 319 -19.91 19.80 -5.45
C PHE A 319 -20.47 18.93 -4.33
N SER A 320 -19.96 17.72 -4.15
CA SER A 320 -20.20 16.81 -3.04
C SER A 320 -19.34 15.55 -3.21
N LEU A 321 -19.17 14.77 -2.14
CA LEU A 321 -18.49 13.46 -2.22
C LEU A 321 -19.22 12.48 -3.16
N HIS A 322 -20.52 12.59 -3.30
CA HIS A 322 -21.28 11.79 -4.27
C HIS A 322 -20.82 12.06 -5.73
N HIS A 323 -20.64 13.32 -6.11
CA HIS A 323 -20.09 13.68 -7.43
C HIS A 323 -18.64 13.22 -7.60
N ALA A 324 -17.85 13.24 -6.51
CA ALA A 324 -16.49 12.75 -6.53
C ALA A 324 -16.43 11.23 -6.79
N PHE A 325 -17.29 10.44 -6.15
CA PHE A 325 -17.39 9.00 -6.41
C PHE A 325 -17.90 8.70 -7.82
N PHE A 326 -18.83 9.50 -8.34
CA PHE A 326 -19.27 9.39 -9.73
C PHE A 326 -18.11 9.67 -10.72
N ALA A 327 -17.32 10.71 -10.47
CA ALA A 327 -16.15 11.02 -11.28
C ALA A 327 -15.09 9.89 -11.21
N MET A 328 -14.88 9.29 -10.03
CA MET A 328 -14.01 8.11 -9.88
C MET A 328 -14.52 6.92 -10.69
N ALA A 329 -15.82 6.64 -10.66
CA ALA A 329 -16.44 5.55 -11.42
C ALA A 329 -16.29 5.76 -12.93
N LEU A 330 -16.47 6.98 -13.39
CA LEU A 330 -16.27 7.37 -14.80
C LEU A 330 -14.80 7.20 -15.21
N LEU A 331 -13.88 7.73 -14.41
CA LEU A 331 -12.44 7.61 -14.66
C LEU A 331 -12.01 6.14 -14.67
N GLY A 332 -12.45 5.34 -13.70
CA GLY A 332 -12.19 3.90 -13.64
C GLY A 332 -12.70 3.17 -14.88
N SER A 333 -13.89 3.52 -15.37
CA SER A 333 -14.45 2.96 -16.61
C SER A 333 -13.59 3.30 -17.82
N VAL A 334 -13.18 4.56 -17.97
CA VAL A 334 -12.32 5.00 -19.09
C VAL A 334 -10.97 4.31 -19.06
N LEU A 335 -10.33 4.22 -17.90
CA LEU A 335 -9.03 3.58 -17.74
C LEU A 335 -9.09 2.05 -17.87
N CYS A 336 -10.23 1.43 -17.57
CA CYS A 336 -10.42 0.00 -17.72
C CYS A 336 -10.42 -0.44 -19.19
N VAL A 337 -10.95 0.37 -20.12
CA VAL A 337 -11.10 0.01 -21.54
C VAL A 337 -9.75 -0.34 -22.21
N PRO A 338 -8.73 0.54 -22.25
CA PRO A 338 -7.44 0.21 -22.88
C PRO A 338 -6.79 -0.99 -22.20
N TYR A 339 -7.01 -1.14 -20.90
CA TYR A 339 -6.51 -2.24 -20.11
C TYR A 339 -7.08 -3.59 -20.56
N LEU A 340 -8.39 -3.67 -20.71
CA LEU A 340 -9.08 -4.86 -21.22
C LEU A 340 -8.66 -5.17 -22.65
N VAL A 341 -8.52 -4.15 -23.51
CA VAL A 341 -8.06 -4.31 -24.89
C VAL A 341 -6.67 -4.94 -24.94
N ILE A 342 -5.72 -4.43 -24.13
CA ILE A 342 -4.36 -4.97 -24.06
C ILE A 342 -4.38 -6.42 -23.57
N THR A 343 -5.16 -6.73 -22.54
CA THR A 343 -5.25 -8.08 -21.97
C THR A 343 -5.90 -9.08 -22.94
N LEU A 344 -6.90 -8.64 -23.69
CA LEU A 344 -7.58 -9.49 -24.69
C LEU A 344 -6.75 -9.69 -25.96
N SER A 345 -6.02 -8.66 -26.42
CA SER A 345 -5.23 -8.70 -27.65
C SER A 345 -3.98 -9.56 -27.54
N LYS A 346 -3.41 -9.71 -26.32
CA LYS A 346 -2.22 -10.55 -26.12
C LYS A 346 -2.61 -12.03 -26.08
N GLY A 347 -1.98 -12.83 -26.96
CA GLY A 347 -2.14 -14.28 -26.99
C GLY A 347 -1.70 -14.97 -25.70
N LYS A 348 -2.09 -16.26 -25.52
CA LYS A 348 -1.70 -17.05 -24.31
C LYS A 348 -0.19 -17.07 -24.04
N LYS A 349 0.64 -16.98 -25.09
CA LYS A 349 2.11 -17.01 -24.99
C LYS A 349 2.74 -15.68 -24.55
N ASP A 350 1.99 -14.56 -24.64
CA ASP A 350 2.55 -13.23 -24.37
C ASP A 350 2.25 -12.72 -22.96
N ILE A 351 1.47 -13.45 -22.17
CA ILE A 351 1.09 -13.10 -20.79
C ILE A 351 1.65 -14.13 -19.79
N ALA A 352 2.02 -15.34 -20.27
CA ALA A 352 2.62 -16.40 -19.45
C ALA A 352 4.13 -16.24 -19.25
#